data_c319c94f9586b7ad0e9c1f514207c150
#
_entry.id   c319c94f9586b7ad0e9c1f514207c150
#
_cell.length_a   1.000
_cell.length_b   1.000
_cell.length_c   1.000
_cell.angle_alpha   90.00
_cell.angle_beta   90.00
_cell.angle_gamma   90.00
#
_symmetry.space_group_name_H-M   'P 1'
#
loop_
_entity.id
_entity.type
_entity.pdbx_description
1 polymer ?
#
loop_
_entity_poly.entity_id
_entity_poly.type
_entity_poly.pdbx_seq_one_letter_code
_entity_poly.pdbx_strand_id
1 'polypeptide(L)'
;KIHFNLSHSKGLTALAVGKKQVGFDCENLDGKARPAVLNKFSEREKAEIHSTADFYAHWTARESYVKFLGETLAASWRKIEYVGGKIYFGGEAAGVKVMRFDAENTAFSVCGDYQKFSLRKIVRM
;
A
#
# COMPACT_ATOMS: atom_id res chain seq x y z
N LYS A 1 -22.96 7.04 -1.99
CA LYS A 1 -21.83 7.34 -2.86
C LYS A 1 -20.82 6.21 -2.80
N ILE A 2 -20.31 5.81 -3.96
CA ILE A 2 -19.30 4.77 -4.06
C ILE A 2 -17.95 5.43 -4.30
N HIS A 3 -16.96 5.01 -3.55
CA HIS A 3 -15.58 5.45 -3.72
C HIS A 3 -14.80 4.34 -4.42
N PHE A 4 -13.84 4.73 -5.23
CA PHE A 4 -12.98 3.76 -5.89
C PHE A 4 -11.57 4.30 -6.03
N ASN A 5 -10.63 3.39 -6.20
CA ASN A 5 -9.24 3.72 -6.48
C ASN A 5 -8.67 2.66 -7.40
N LEU A 6 -7.89 3.09 -8.37
CA LEU A 6 -7.37 2.23 -9.42
C LEU A 6 -5.85 2.18 -9.31
N SER A 7 -5.28 1.00 -9.55
CA SER A 7 -3.84 0.84 -9.64
C SER A 7 -3.50 -0.19 -10.71
N HIS A 8 -2.31 -0.08 -11.28
CA HIS A 8 -1.86 -1.04 -12.28
C HIS A 8 -0.34 -1.25 -12.18
N SER A 9 0.08 -2.44 -12.54
CA SER A 9 1.49 -2.81 -12.56
C SER A 9 1.68 -3.98 -13.53
N LYS A 10 2.62 -3.88 -14.44
CA LYS A 10 2.99 -4.93 -15.41
C LYS A 10 1.80 -5.64 -16.07
N GLY A 11 0.93 -4.88 -16.72
CA GLY A 11 -0.21 -5.43 -17.44
C GLY A 11 -1.37 -5.88 -16.57
N LEU A 12 -1.26 -5.75 -15.26
CA LEU A 12 -2.36 -6.00 -14.34
C LEU A 12 -3.00 -4.67 -13.96
N THR A 13 -4.31 -4.58 -14.11
CA THR A 13 -5.08 -3.44 -13.63
C THR A 13 -6.05 -3.94 -12.58
N ALA A 14 -6.09 -3.26 -11.45
CA ALA A 14 -6.94 -3.64 -10.34
C ALA A 14 -7.69 -2.43 -9.80
N LEU A 15 -8.85 -2.68 -9.24
CA LEU A 15 -9.76 -1.65 -8.76
C LEU A 15 -10.24 -1.99 -7.36
N ALA A 16 -10.12 -1.04 -6.44
CA ALA A 16 -10.73 -1.15 -5.12
C ALA A 16 -11.97 -0.29 -5.09
N VAL A 17 -13.06 -0.84 -4.55
CA VAL A 17 -14.36 -0.16 -4.50
C VAL A 17 -14.90 -0.26 -3.08
N GLY A 18 -15.45 0.82 -2.57
CA GLY A 18 -16.04 0.83 -1.24
C GLY A 18 -17.07 1.92 -1.08
N LYS A 19 -17.85 1.81 -0.01
CA LYS A 19 -18.84 2.83 0.35
C LYS A 19 -18.18 4.02 1.04
N LYS A 20 -16.98 3.82 1.54
CA LYS A 20 -16.17 4.86 2.17
C LYS A 20 -14.91 5.08 1.33
N GLN A 21 -14.18 6.15 1.61
CA GLN A 21 -12.94 6.46 0.94
C GLN A 21 -11.95 5.31 1.01
N VAL A 22 -11.25 5.07 -0.08
CA VAL A 22 -10.31 3.95 -0.21
C VAL A 22 -9.05 4.42 -0.94
N GLY A 23 -7.90 3.95 -0.47
CA GLY A 23 -6.63 4.08 -1.16
C GLY A 23 -6.15 2.69 -1.56
N PHE A 24 -5.56 2.56 -2.73
CA PHE A 24 -5.20 1.25 -3.26
C PHE A 24 -3.93 1.34 -4.09
N ASP A 25 -3.03 0.39 -3.87
CA ASP A 25 -1.81 0.32 -4.65
C ASP A 25 -1.43 -1.12 -4.93
N CYS A 26 -0.76 -1.35 -6.05
CA CYS A 26 -0.20 -2.64 -6.38
C CYS A 26 1.14 -2.49 -7.08
N GLU A 27 2.04 -3.47 -6.87
CA GLU A 27 3.34 -3.53 -7.49
C GLU A 27 3.70 -4.97 -7.80
N ASN A 28 4.29 -5.20 -8.98
CA ASN A 28 4.74 -6.52 -9.38
C ASN A 28 5.96 -6.94 -8.56
N LEU A 29 5.97 -8.18 -8.10
CA LEU A 29 7.03 -8.71 -7.24
C LEU A 29 8.33 -9.07 -7.98
N ASP A 30 8.33 -9.01 -9.31
CA ASP A 30 9.54 -9.26 -10.10
C ASP A 30 10.54 -8.10 -10.02
N GLY A 31 10.09 -6.94 -9.59
CA GLY A 31 10.96 -5.81 -9.39
C GLY A 31 11.96 -6.05 -8.27
N LYS A 32 13.04 -5.27 -8.26
CA LYS A 32 14.05 -5.37 -7.21
C LYS A 32 13.91 -4.20 -6.24
N ALA A 33 14.11 -4.48 -4.96
CA ALA A 33 14.22 -3.43 -3.98
C ALA A 33 15.40 -2.52 -4.33
N ARG A 34 15.15 -1.21 -4.36
CA ARG A 34 16.19 -0.23 -4.70
C ARG A 34 16.82 0.30 -3.42
N PRO A 35 18.15 0.19 -3.26
CA PRO A 35 18.80 0.68 -2.03
C PRO A 35 18.48 2.14 -1.70
N ALA A 36 18.43 3.00 -2.71
CA ALA A 36 18.12 4.41 -2.49
C ALA A 36 16.71 4.63 -1.95
N VAL A 37 15.76 3.81 -2.40
CA VAL A 37 14.38 3.87 -1.91
C VAL A 37 14.28 3.24 -0.53
N LEU A 38 15.00 2.13 -0.31
CA LEU A 38 15.03 1.46 0.99
C LEU A 38 15.46 2.42 2.10
N ASN A 39 16.42 3.29 1.82
CA ASN A 39 16.90 4.26 2.79
C ASN A 39 15.87 5.33 3.15
N LYS A 40 14.79 5.45 2.40
CA LYS A 40 13.70 6.39 2.70
C LYS A 40 12.71 5.85 3.71
N PHE A 41 12.76 4.55 4.00
CA PHE A 41 11.95 3.95 5.06
C PHE A 41 12.54 4.25 6.43
N SER A 42 11.70 4.26 7.45
CA SER A 42 12.17 4.48 8.81
C SER A 42 12.97 3.27 9.31
N GLU A 43 13.73 3.46 10.39
CA GLU A 43 14.49 2.35 10.98
C GLU A 43 13.56 1.23 11.46
N ARG A 44 12.39 1.57 11.98
CA ARG A 44 11.39 0.59 12.39
C ARG A 44 10.90 -0.25 11.23
N GLU A 45 10.69 0.38 10.07
CA GLU A 45 10.29 -0.34 8.86
C GLU A 45 11.42 -1.19 8.31
N LYS A 46 12.65 -0.66 8.28
CA LYS A 46 13.81 -1.40 7.80
C LYS A 46 14.01 -2.68 8.61
N ALA A 47 13.70 -2.66 9.89
CA ALA A 47 13.79 -3.84 10.73
C ALA A 47 12.82 -4.95 10.31
N GLU A 48 11.76 -4.60 9.59
CA GLU A 48 10.76 -5.54 9.08
C GLU A 48 11.01 -5.97 7.63
N ILE A 49 11.90 -5.28 6.92
CA ILE A 49 12.13 -5.53 5.49
C ILE A 49 13.30 -6.49 5.32
N HIS A 50 13.00 -7.76 5.08
CA HIS A 50 13.99 -8.82 4.93
C HIS A 50 14.02 -9.45 3.53
N SER A 51 13.12 -9.02 2.65
CA SER A 51 12.98 -9.60 1.30
C SER A 51 12.40 -8.57 0.36
N THR A 52 12.41 -8.88 -0.95
CA THR A 52 11.74 -8.05 -1.95
C THR A 52 10.24 -7.97 -1.68
N ALA A 53 9.62 -9.07 -1.27
CA ALA A 53 8.20 -9.07 -0.92
C ALA A 53 7.91 -8.13 0.24
N ASP A 54 8.75 -8.14 1.28
CA ASP A 54 8.61 -7.21 2.41
C ASP A 54 8.75 -5.76 1.96
N PHE A 55 9.70 -5.49 1.08
CA PHE A 55 9.91 -4.15 0.53
C PHE A 55 8.63 -3.65 -0.13
N TYR A 56 8.03 -4.45 -1.01
CA TYR A 56 6.81 -4.04 -1.70
C TYR A 56 5.59 -4.02 -0.79
N ALA A 57 5.59 -4.82 0.28
CA ALA A 57 4.57 -4.72 1.30
C ALA A 57 4.57 -3.32 1.92
N HIS A 58 5.74 -2.83 2.32
CA HIS A 58 5.87 -1.50 2.91
C HIS A 58 5.62 -0.40 1.89
N TRP A 59 6.15 -0.56 0.68
CA TRP A 59 5.97 0.41 -0.39
C TRP A 59 4.49 0.59 -0.73
N THR A 60 3.78 -0.51 -1.03
CA THR A 60 2.38 -0.43 -1.43
C THR A 60 1.49 0.03 -0.28
N ALA A 61 1.80 -0.34 0.96
CA ALA A 61 1.05 0.13 2.12
C ALA A 61 1.14 1.65 2.25
N ARG A 62 2.34 2.22 2.14
CA ARG A 62 2.51 3.68 2.18
C ARG A 62 1.81 4.37 1.01
N GLU A 63 1.97 3.83 -0.20
CA GLU A 63 1.32 4.37 -1.40
C GLU A 63 -0.19 4.35 -1.27
N SER A 64 -0.74 3.26 -0.74
CA SER A 64 -2.19 3.16 -0.55
C SER A 64 -2.70 4.22 0.41
N TYR A 65 -1.93 4.54 1.44
CA TYR A 65 -2.31 5.58 2.39
C TYR A 65 -2.21 6.98 1.76
N VAL A 66 -1.18 7.24 0.96
CA VAL A 66 -1.06 8.50 0.22
C VAL A 66 -2.25 8.70 -0.69
N LYS A 67 -2.66 7.65 -1.41
CA LYS A 67 -3.84 7.69 -2.27
C LYS A 67 -5.12 7.88 -1.47
N PHE A 68 -5.20 7.26 -0.29
CA PHE A 68 -6.33 7.46 0.62
C PHE A 68 -6.44 8.92 1.04
N LEU A 69 -5.32 9.56 1.33
CA LEU A 69 -5.30 10.99 1.70
C LEU A 69 -5.58 11.92 0.52
N GLY A 70 -5.39 11.44 -0.71
CA GLY A 70 -5.51 12.28 -1.90
C GLY A 70 -4.35 13.24 -2.07
N GLU A 71 -3.20 12.93 -1.50
CA GLU A 71 -2.00 13.77 -1.56
C GLU A 71 -0.95 13.20 -2.49
N THR A 72 0.12 13.96 -2.70
CA THR A 72 1.26 13.47 -3.46
C THR A 72 2.22 12.74 -2.53
N LEU A 73 2.90 11.74 -3.07
CA LEU A 73 3.88 10.94 -2.35
C LEU A 73 4.95 11.80 -1.68
N ALA A 74 5.48 12.77 -2.42
CA ALA A 74 6.59 13.59 -1.95
C ALA A 74 6.24 14.40 -0.69
N ALA A 75 5.01 14.86 -0.59
CA ALA A 75 4.59 15.70 0.53
C ALA A 75 4.41 14.91 1.83
N SER A 76 4.03 13.64 1.74
CA SER A 76 3.61 12.85 2.90
C SER A 76 4.59 11.77 3.31
N TRP A 77 5.52 11.38 2.44
CA TRP A 77 6.35 10.19 2.63
C TRP A 77 7.03 10.12 3.99
N ARG A 78 7.68 11.19 4.42
CA ARG A 78 8.47 11.20 5.66
C ARG A 78 7.64 11.07 6.92
N LYS A 79 6.36 11.39 6.84
CA LYS A 79 5.46 11.33 8.00
C LYS A 79 4.83 9.97 8.17
N ILE A 80 4.91 9.11 7.14
CA ILE A 80 4.22 7.82 7.12
C ILE A 80 5.19 6.72 7.55
N GLU A 81 4.68 5.80 8.38
CA GLU A 81 5.34 4.54 8.68
C GLU A 81 4.31 3.43 8.60
N TYR A 82 4.72 2.29 8.07
CA TYR A 82 3.92 1.08 8.09
C TYR A 82 4.67 0.06 8.93
N VAL A 83 4.22 -0.18 10.15
CA VAL A 83 4.92 -1.02 11.13
C VAL A 83 3.92 -1.92 11.83
N GLY A 84 4.23 -3.21 11.92
CA GLY A 84 3.37 -4.17 12.59
C GLY A 84 1.98 -4.26 11.96
N GLY A 85 1.87 -4.02 10.67
CA GLY A 85 0.61 -4.07 9.94
C GLY A 85 -0.27 -2.84 10.11
N LYS A 86 0.26 -1.75 10.67
CA LYS A 86 -0.48 -0.52 10.93
C LYS A 86 0.20 0.70 10.34
N ILE A 87 -0.60 1.68 9.94
CA ILE A 87 -0.10 2.97 9.46
C ILE A 87 0.00 3.95 10.63
N TYR A 88 1.13 4.63 10.69
CA TYR A 88 1.36 5.76 11.59
C TYR A 88 1.63 7.00 10.75
N PHE A 89 1.10 8.12 11.17
CA PHE A 89 1.28 9.39 10.49
C PHE A 89 1.70 10.45 11.50
N GLY A 90 2.91 11.00 11.31
CA GLY A 90 3.44 11.95 12.28
C GLY A 90 3.70 11.34 13.64
N GLY A 91 3.97 10.04 13.70
CA GLY A 91 4.25 9.33 14.95
C GLY A 91 3.01 8.79 15.67
N GLU A 92 1.82 9.09 15.16
CA GLU A 92 0.57 8.64 15.78
C GLU A 92 -0.15 7.64 14.87
N ALA A 93 -0.89 6.70 15.47
CA ALA A 93 -1.70 5.76 14.71
C ALA A 93 -2.70 6.52 13.85
N ALA A 94 -2.73 6.21 12.55
CA ALA A 94 -3.55 6.96 11.59
C ALA A 94 -5.04 6.62 11.66
N GLY A 95 -5.42 5.57 12.39
CA GLY A 95 -6.83 5.20 12.53
C GLY A 95 -7.46 4.54 11.33
N VAL A 96 -6.67 4.22 10.31
CA VAL A 96 -7.13 3.49 9.13
C VAL A 96 -6.61 2.06 9.16
N LYS A 97 -7.27 1.19 8.43
CA LYS A 97 -6.84 -0.19 8.28
C LYS A 97 -6.13 -0.37 6.95
N VAL A 98 -5.14 -1.24 6.94
CA VAL A 98 -4.48 -1.65 5.70
C VAL A 98 -4.65 -3.15 5.57
N MET A 99 -5.22 -3.58 4.45
CA MET A 99 -5.25 -4.98 4.09
C MET A 99 -4.17 -5.24 3.07
N ARG A 100 -3.30 -6.17 3.36
CA ARG A 100 -2.20 -6.57 2.49
C ARG A 100 -2.41 -7.99 2.02
N PHE A 101 -2.17 -8.22 0.75
CA PHE A 101 -2.17 -9.57 0.20
C PHE A 101 -1.34 -9.61 -1.07
N ASP A 102 -0.88 -10.80 -1.42
CA ASP A 102 -0.14 -11.04 -2.66
C ASP A 102 -0.92 -12.02 -3.51
N ALA A 103 -1.06 -11.72 -4.78
CA ALA A 103 -1.74 -12.57 -5.76
C ALA A 103 -1.22 -12.22 -7.15
N GLU A 104 -1.19 -13.18 -8.05
CA GLU A 104 -0.73 -12.94 -9.43
C GLU A 104 0.66 -12.29 -9.48
N ASN A 105 1.56 -12.75 -8.63
CA ASN A 105 2.91 -12.22 -8.49
C ASN A 105 2.93 -10.71 -8.28
N THR A 106 1.97 -10.21 -7.53
CA THR A 106 1.76 -8.78 -7.32
C THR A 106 1.45 -8.54 -5.84
N ALA A 107 2.05 -7.50 -5.29
CA ALA A 107 1.75 -7.04 -3.93
C ALA A 107 0.61 -6.03 -4.00
N PHE A 108 -0.41 -6.21 -3.17
CA PHE A 108 -1.56 -5.31 -3.07
C PHE A 108 -1.67 -4.75 -1.67
N SER A 109 -2.06 -3.49 -1.58
CA SER A 109 -2.44 -2.86 -0.32
C SER A 109 -3.69 -2.04 -0.52
N VAL A 110 -4.65 -2.21 0.37
CA VAL A 110 -5.90 -1.45 0.38
C VAL A 110 -5.98 -0.74 1.72
N CYS A 111 -6.14 0.57 1.70
CA CYS A 111 -6.19 1.40 2.89
C CYS A 111 -7.57 2.06 3.01
N GLY A 112 -8.16 1.99 4.19
CA GLY A 112 -9.45 2.61 4.43
C GLY A 112 -9.98 2.31 5.82
N ASP A 113 -11.18 2.83 6.08
CA ASP A 113 -11.89 2.61 7.33
C ASP A 113 -12.96 1.53 7.13
N TYR A 114 -12.49 0.28 6.95
CA TYR A 114 -13.36 -0.85 6.65
C TYR A 114 -13.37 -1.86 7.78
N GLN A 115 -14.52 -2.48 7.97
CA GLN A 115 -14.65 -3.63 8.86
C GLN A 115 -14.15 -4.90 8.18
N LYS A 116 -14.25 -4.95 6.85
CA LYS A 116 -14.06 -6.17 6.10
C LYS A 116 -13.69 -5.86 4.65
N PHE A 117 -12.76 -6.64 4.12
CA PHE A 117 -12.39 -6.60 2.70
C PHE A 117 -12.74 -7.93 2.06
N SER A 118 -12.97 -7.92 0.77
CA SER A 118 -13.06 -9.16 0.00
C SER A 118 -12.37 -8.97 -1.34
N LEU A 119 -11.61 -9.99 -1.73
CA LEU A 119 -10.97 -10.00 -3.03
C LEU A 119 -11.91 -10.62 -4.05
N ARG A 120 -12.12 -9.93 -5.14
CA ARG A 120 -12.88 -10.44 -6.26
C ARG A 120 -11.92 -10.92 -7.35
N LYS A 121 -12.40 -11.04 -8.55
CA LYS A 121 -11.60 -11.52 -9.67
C LYS A 121 -10.53 -10.50 -10.07
N ILE A 122 -9.33 -10.99 -10.32
CA ILE A 122 -8.24 -10.21 -10.91
C ILE A 122 -8.21 -10.55 -12.39
N VAL A 123 -8.26 -9.53 -13.23
CA VAL A 123 -8.18 -9.69 -14.67
C VAL A 123 -6.88 -9.08 -15.16
N ARG A 124 -6.08 -9.89 -15.84
CA ARG A 124 -4.82 -9.44 -16.42
C ARG A 124 -5.07 -9.05 -17.88
N MET A 125 -4.74 -7.83 -18.19
CA MET A 125 -4.99 -7.27 -19.52
C MET A 125 -3.86 -7.59 -20.51
#